data_7026e04bf0e5a0ca84f5b493857693da
#
_entry.id   7026e04bf0e5a0ca84f5b493857693da
#
_cell.length_a   1.000
_cell.length_b   1.000
_cell.length_c   1.000
_cell.angle_alpha   90.00
_cell.angle_beta   90.00
_cell.angle_gamma   90.00
#
_symmetry.space_group_name_H-M   'P 1'
#
loop_
_entity.id
_entity.type
_entity.pdbx_description
1 polymer ?
#
loop_
_entity_poly.entity_id
_entity_poly.type
_entity_poly.pdbx_seq_one_letter_code
_entity_poly.pdbx_strand_id
1 'polypeptide(L)'
;MVDEAQELTDAEWQMLLLRCPSRSFTVVGDRAQARHGFTETWQERLRRIGLERITMASLTVNYRTPAEVMAEAEPVIRAALPDANVPTSIRGSGLPVVREKVAKLAEILEEWLAANAEGVACVIGHPGFAERARVRSLTPTLAKGLEFDLVILVDPERFGDGVEGAVDRYVAMTRATQRLVILTS
;
A
#
# COMPACT_ATOMS: atom_id res chain seq x y z
N MET A 1 14.10 5.30 -16.58
CA MET A 1 13.01 5.46 -15.62
C MET A 1 13.40 4.73 -14.34
N VAL A 2 13.08 5.30 -13.20
CA VAL A 2 13.27 4.71 -11.87
C VAL A 2 11.87 4.59 -11.26
N ASP A 3 11.44 3.40 -10.96
CA ASP A 3 10.15 3.11 -10.35
C ASP A 3 10.34 2.66 -8.90
N GLU A 4 9.29 2.76 -8.07
CA GLU A 4 9.34 2.48 -6.62
C GLU A 4 10.48 3.24 -5.92
N ALA A 5 10.75 4.45 -6.37
CA ALA A 5 11.92 5.24 -5.99
C ALA A 5 11.96 5.62 -4.49
N GLN A 6 10.82 5.52 -3.78
CA GLN A 6 10.73 5.73 -2.34
C GLN A 6 11.49 4.65 -1.53
N GLU A 7 11.75 3.49 -2.13
CA GLU A 7 12.49 2.41 -1.47
C GLU A 7 14.01 2.54 -1.60
N LEU A 8 14.48 3.38 -2.53
CA LEU A 8 15.91 3.48 -2.79
C LEU A 8 16.66 4.18 -1.66
N THR A 9 17.73 3.57 -1.23
CA THR A 9 18.73 4.16 -0.33
C THR A 9 19.58 5.19 -1.06
N ASP A 10 20.27 6.05 -0.32
CA ASP A 10 21.20 7.01 -0.91
C ASP A 10 22.33 6.32 -1.69
N ALA A 11 22.79 5.16 -1.23
CA ALA A 11 23.82 4.39 -1.94
C ALA A 11 23.31 3.88 -3.29
N GLU A 12 22.08 3.38 -3.37
CA GLU A 12 21.46 2.96 -4.62
C GLU A 12 21.25 4.13 -5.58
N TRP A 13 20.83 5.29 -5.06
CA TRP A 13 20.78 6.51 -5.86
C TRP A 13 22.15 6.90 -6.44
N GLN A 14 23.23 6.83 -5.66
CA GLN A 14 24.58 7.10 -6.17
C GLN A 14 24.98 6.11 -7.27
N MET A 15 24.61 4.83 -7.15
CA MET A 15 24.85 3.83 -8.20
C MET A 15 24.08 4.18 -9.49
N LEU A 16 22.83 4.62 -9.39
CA LEU A 16 22.05 5.06 -10.55
C LEU A 16 22.64 6.30 -11.22
N LEU A 17 23.10 7.28 -10.43
CA LEU A 17 23.75 8.50 -10.95
C LEU A 17 25.05 8.18 -11.71
N LEU A 18 25.83 7.21 -11.23
CA LEU A 18 27.03 6.76 -11.93
C LEU A 18 26.70 6.08 -13.28
N ARG A 19 25.58 5.36 -13.36
CA ARG A 19 25.14 4.67 -14.58
C ARG A 19 24.45 5.59 -15.59
N CYS A 20 24.00 6.77 -15.16
CA CYS A 20 23.33 7.74 -16.01
C CYS A 20 24.04 9.11 -15.95
N PRO A 21 25.16 9.29 -16.68
CA PRO A 21 25.95 10.53 -16.66
C PRO A 21 25.17 11.77 -17.09
N SER A 22 24.15 11.61 -17.91
CA SER A 22 23.25 12.71 -18.33
C SER A 22 22.41 13.25 -17.18
N ARG A 23 22.26 12.48 -16.09
CA ARG A 23 21.37 12.78 -14.94
C ARG A 23 19.94 13.10 -15.35
N SER A 24 19.49 12.53 -16.48
CA SER A 24 18.13 12.69 -16.97
C SER A 24 17.31 11.46 -16.55
N PHE A 25 16.41 11.63 -15.59
CA PHE A 25 15.59 10.57 -15.01
C PHE A 25 14.11 10.94 -15.09
N THR A 26 13.28 9.94 -15.36
CA THR A 26 11.89 9.92 -14.93
C THR A 26 11.84 9.11 -13.65
N VAL A 27 11.43 9.75 -12.55
CA VAL A 27 11.36 9.13 -11.22
C VAL A 27 9.89 8.96 -10.86
N VAL A 28 9.49 7.77 -10.49
CA VAL A 28 8.13 7.44 -10.02
C VAL A 28 8.24 6.87 -8.62
N GLY A 29 7.40 7.34 -7.72
CA GLY A 29 7.39 6.86 -6.34
C GLY A 29 6.27 7.48 -5.52
N ASP A 30 5.91 6.79 -4.46
CA ASP A 30 4.86 7.20 -3.54
C ASP A 30 5.39 7.19 -2.09
N ARG A 31 5.48 8.38 -1.47
CA ARG A 31 5.91 8.52 -0.06
C ARG A 31 4.99 7.78 0.92
N ALA A 32 3.70 7.69 0.59
CA ALA A 32 2.74 6.95 1.40
C ALA A 32 2.99 5.43 1.43
N GLN A 33 3.84 4.94 0.53
CA GLN A 33 4.25 3.55 0.44
C GLN A 33 5.74 3.32 0.82
N ALA A 34 6.42 4.36 1.32
CA ALA A 34 7.82 4.29 1.73
C ALA A 34 7.96 3.66 3.12
N ARG A 35 8.29 2.38 3.18
CA ARG A 35 8.36 1.63 4.43
C ARG A 35 9.41 2.17 5.40
N HIS A 36 10.58 2.51 4.91
CA HIS A 36 11.67 3.06 5.75
C HIS A 36 11.49 4.55 6.06
N GLY A 37 10.33 5.10 5.77
CA GLY A 37 9.88 6.43 6.13
C GLY A 37 10.84 7.53 5.72
N PHE A 38 10.68 8.10 4.53
CA PHE A 38 11.31 9.38 4.36
C PHE A 38 10.32 10.51 4.68
N THR A 39 10.64 11.25 5.73
CA THR A 39 9.85 12.40 6.20
C THR A 39 10.11 13.65 5.38
N GLU A 40 11.25 13.71 4.67
CA GLU A 40 11.61 14.77 3.74
C GLU A 40 10.67 14.78 2.51
N THR A 41 10.58 15.90 1.82
CA THR A 41 9.87 15.99 0.54
C THR A 41 10.66 15.31 -0.59
N TRP A 42 9.99 14.95 -1.70
CA TRP A 42 10.68 14.46 -2.90
C TRP A 42 11.74 15.45 -3.42
N GLN A 43 11.43 16.74 -3.37
CA GLN A 43 12.40 17.77 -3.83
C GLN A 43 13.64 17.81 -2.96
N GLU A 44 13.49 17.76 -1.64
CA GLU A 44 14.61 17.72 -0.71
C GLU A 44 15.46 16.49 -0.93
N ARG A 45 14.83 15.31 -1.03
CA ARG A 45 15.53 14.04 -1.27
C ARG A 45 16.32 14.06 -2.58
N LEU A 46 15.70 14.47 -3.68
CA LEU A 46 16.36 14.51 -4.99
C LEU A 46 17.49 15.54 -5.04
N ARG A 47 17.34 16.71 -4.37
CA ARG A 47 18.43 17.69 -4.24
C ARG A 47 19.59 17.14 -3.41
N ARG A 48 19.31 16.46 -2.32
CA ARG A 48 20.31 15.86 -1.44
C ARG A 48 21.20 14.85 -2.16
N ILE A 49 20.67 14.12 -3.12
CA ILE A 49 21.45 13.19 -3.96
C ILE A 49 22.10 13.86 -5.17
N GLY A 50 21.93 15.17 -5.37
CA GLY A 50 22.60 15.94 -6.42
C GLY A 50 21.80 16.13 -7.71
N LEU A 51 20.47 16.01 -7.68
CA LEU A 51 19.56 16.37 -8.77
C LEU A 51 18.96 17.74 -8.48
N GLU A 52 19.37 18.77 -9.20
CA GLU A 52 18.95 20.16 -8.94
C GLU A 52 17.77 20.60 -9.81
N ARG A 53 17.72 20.14 -11.07
CA ARG A 53 16.65 20.49 -12.03
C ARG A 53 15.53 19.47 -11.92
N ILE A 54 14.52 19.77 -11.12
CA ILE A 54 13.42 18.86 -10.80
C ILE A 54 12.10 19.47 -11.27
N THR A 55 11.37 18.73 -12.07
CA THR A 55 9.96 19.03 -12.40
C THR A 55 9.09 18.01 -11.71
N MET A 56 8.18 18.48 -10.85
CA MET A 56 7.27 17.62 -10.11
C MET A 56 5.90 17.54 -10.80
N ALA A 57 5.36 16.33 -10.85
CA ALA A 57 3.97 16.08 -11.23
C ALA A 57 3.35 15.10 -10.23
N SER A 58 2.13 15.36 -9.81
CA SER A 58 1.41 14.51 -8.85
C SER A 58 0.23 13.84 -9.55
N LEU A 59 0.08 12.53 -9.32
CA LEU A 59 -1.12 11.79 -9.69
C LEU A 59 -2.13 11.92 -8.56
N THR A 60 -3.29 12.50 -8.86
CA THR A 60 -4.32 12.82 -7.87
C THR A 60 -5.56 11.93 -7.98
N VAL A 61 -5.61 11.09 -9.00
CA VAL A 61 -6.76 10.21 -9.27
C VAL A 61 -6.35 8.74 -9.10
N ASN A 62 -7.15 8.02 -8.32
CA ASN A 62 -7.05 6.59 -8.14
C ASN A 62 -8.31 5.91 -8.73
N TYR A 63 -8.11 5.01 -9.68
CA TYR A 63 -9.19 4.22 -10.29
C TYR A 63 -9.18 2.76 -9.83
N ARG A 64 -8.15 2.35 -9.13
CA ARG A 64 -7.92 0.96 -8.70
C ARG A 64 -8.62 0.64 -7.38
N THR A 65 -8.28 1.39 -6.35
CA THR A 65 -8.79 1.18 -4.99
C THR A 65 -10.16 1.82 -4.83
N PRO A 66 -11.19 1.13 -4.35
CA PRO A 66 -12.50 1.71 -4.11
C PRO A 66 -12.50 2.88 -3.11
N ALA A 67 -13.44 3.80 -3.27
CA ALA A 67 -13.56 4.97 -2.39
C ALA A 67 -13.78 4.58 -0.93
N GLU A 68 -14.52 3.50 -0.68
CA GLU A 68 -14.78 2.96 0.66
C GLU A 68 -13.49 2.49 1.34
N VAL A 69 -12.61 1.85 0.58
CA VAL A 69 -11.28 1.41 1.07
C VAL A 69 -10.37 2.62 1.31
N MET A 70 -10.38 3.59 0.39
CA MET A 70 -9.57 4.81 0.56
C MET A 70 -10.01 5.63 1.77
N ALA A 71 -11.31 5.70 2.05
CA ALA A 71 -11.83 6.37 3.24
C ALA A 71 -11.30 5.78 4.56
N GLU A 72 -11.03 4.46 4.60
CA GLU A 72 -10.38 3.79 5.74
C GLU A 72 -8.86 3.99 5.76
N ALA A 73 -8.22 3.97 4.61
CA ALA A 73 -6.76 3.99 4.50
C ALA A 73 -6.18 5.42 4.66
N GLU A 74 -6.84 6.45 4.13
CA GLU A 74 -6.35 7.83 4.14
C GLU A 74 -6.09 8.37 5.56
N PRO A 75 -6.99 8.22 6.54
CA PRO A 75 -6.73 8.70 7.90
C PRO A 75 -5.49 8.06 8.54
N VAL A 76 -5.23 6.78 8.24
CA VAL A 76 -4.09 6.04 8.79
C VAL A 76 -2.77 6.65 8.32
N ILE A 77 -2.64 6.90 7.03
CA ILE A 77 -1.39 7.44 6.48
C ILE A 77 -1.23 8.94 6.80
N ARG A 78 -2.31 9.72 6.78
CA ARG A 78 -2.24 11.15 7.09
C ARG A 78 -1.92 11.44 8.55
N ALA A 79 -2.26 10.54 9.47
CA ALA A 79 -1.86 10.66 10.88
C ALA A 79 -0.34 10.60 11.05
N ALA A 80 0.36 9.83 10.21
CA ALA A 80 1.82 9.67 10.24
C ALA A 80 2.56 10.62 9.28
N LEU A 81 1.98 10.88 8.11
CA LEU A 81 2.50 11.74 7.06
C LEU A 81 1.40 12.71 6.58
N PRO A 82 1.20 13.85 7.27
CA PRO A 82 0.10 14.78 6.97
C PRO A 82 0.13 15.36 5.56
N ASP A 83 1.32 15.48 4.98
CA ASP A 83 1.57 16.01 3.63
C ASP A 83 1.68 14.94 2.55
N ALA A 84 1.36 13.67 2.86
CA ALA A 84 1.35 12.61 1.85
C ALA A 84 0.33 12.91 0.75
N ASN A 85 0.75 12.70 -0.50
CA ASN A 85 -0.18 12.77 -1.63
C ASN A 85 -1.04 11.51 -1.66
N VAL A 86 -2.28 11.63 -1.16
CA VAL A 86 -3.26 10.54 -1.20
C VAL A 86 -4.23 10.83 -2.35
N PRO A 87 -4.23 10.01 -3.40
CA PRO A 87 -5.08 10.25 -4.55
C PRO A 87 -6.56 9.98 -4.23
N THR A 88 -7.44 10.77 -4.82
CA THR A 88 -8.89 10.59 -4.68
C THR A 88 -9.37 9.42 -5.54
N SER A 89 -10.07 8.47 -4.93
CA SER A 89 -10.71 7.40 -5.69
C SER A 89 -11.92 7.92 -6.46
N ILE A 90 -12.01 7.55 -7.74
CA ILE A 90 -13.15 7.84 -8.62
C ILE A 90 -14.09 6.66 -8.79
N ARG A 91 -13.81 5.53 -8.14
CA ARG A 91 -14.60 4.31 -8.21
C ARG A 91 -15.07 3.89 -6.82
N GLY A 92 -16.38 3.71 -6.64
CA GLY A 92 -16.94 3.01 -5.50
C GLY A 92 -17.16 1.52 -5.81
N SER A 93 -17.02 0.67 -4.83
CA SER A 93 -17.44 -0.75 -4.90
C SER A 93 -18.90 -0.93 -4.49
N GLY A 94 -19.47 0.05 -3.78
CA GLY A 94 -20.76 -0.06 -3.10
C GLY A 94 -20.75 -1.00 -1.89
N LEU A 95 -19.56 -1.53 -1.53
CA LEU A 95 -19.39 -2.48 -0.43
C LEU A 95 -18.67 -1.77 0.73
N PRO A 96 -19.32 -1.60 1.88
CA PRO A 96 -18.68 -1.00 3.05
C PRO A 96 -17.52 -1.88 3.54
N VAL A 97 -16.54 -1.25 4.17
CA VAL A 97 -15.49 -1.97 4.88
C VAL A 97 -16.10 -2.67 6.09
N VAL A 98 -15.88 -3.96 6.19
CA VAL A 98 -16.42 -4.80 7.28
C VAL A 98 -15.40 -4.89 8.41
N ARG A 99 -15.87 -4.73 9.65
CA ARG A 99 -15.05 -4.91 10.86
C ARG A 99 -15.69 -5.99 11.73
N GLU A 100 -14.92 -7.05 12.01
CA GLU A 100 -15.39 -8.22 12.73
C GLU A 100 -14.29 -8.83 13.61
N LYS A 101 -14.63 -9.88 14.36
CA LYS A 101 -13.68 -10.67 15.14
C LYS A 101 -12.97 -11.70 14.26
N VAL A 102 -11.69 -12.00 14.60
CA VAL A 102 -10.88 -12.98 13.86
C VAL A 102 -11.54 -14.36 13.77
N ALA A 103 -12.40 -14.71 14.72
CA ALA A 103 -13.18 -15.95 14.70
C ALA A 103 -14.09 -16.08 13.46
N LYS A 104 -14.43 -14.95 12.81
CA LYS A 104 -15.23 -14.91 11.58
C LYS A 104 -14.44 -15.08 10.29
N LEU A 105 -13.13 -15.19 10.37
CA LEU A 105 -12.24 -15.28 9.20
C LEU A 105 -12.67 -16.38 8.22
N ALA A 106 -12.87 -17.59 8.73
CA ALA A 106 -13.22 -18.74 7.89
C ALA A 106 -14.60 -18.56 7.22
N GLU A 107 -15.59 -18.12 7.99
CA GLU A 107 -16.96 -17.89 7.50
C GLU A 107 -16.97 -16.83 6.39
N ILE A 108 -16.37 -15.65 6.62
CA ILE A 108 -16.30 -14.55 5.65
C ILE A 108 -15.60 -14.99 4.37
N LEU A 109 -14.52 -15.74 4.51
CA LEU A 109 -13.71 -16.19 3.37
C LEU A 109 -14.47 -17.24 2.53
N GLU A 110 -15.13 -18.22 3.18
CA GLU A 110 -15.92 -19.24 2.47
C GLU A 110 -17.11 -18.61 1.73
N GLU A 111 -17.86 -17.72 2.39
CA GLU A 111 -18.95 -17.00 1.76
C GLU A 111 -18.50 -16.21 0.53
N TRP A 112 -17.36 -15.51 0.66
CA TRP A 112 -16.82 -14.73 -0.45
C TRP A 112 -16.36 -15.62 -1.61
N LEU A 113 -15.66 -16.72 -1.32
CA LEU A 113 -15.19 -17.66 -2.36
C LEU A 113 -16.35 -18.35 -3.08
N ALA A 114 -17.44 -18.62 -2.39
CA ALA A 114 -18.64 -19.20 -2.99
C ALA A 114 -19.35 -18.21 -3.94
N ALA A 115 -19.34 -16.93 -3.58
CA ALA A 115 -19.95 -15.86 -4.38
C ALA A 115 -19.08 -15.37 -5.55
N ASN A 116 -17.75 -15.61 -5.52
CA ASN A 116 -16.77 -15.07 -6.48
C ASN A 116 -15.93 -16.20 -7.07
N ALA A 117 -16.40 -16.80 -8.17
CA ALA A 117 -15.80 -18.00 -8.77
C ALA A 117 -14.33 -17.81 -9.23
N GLU A 118 -13.95 -16.61 -9.67
CA GLU A 118 -12.60 -16.32 -10.22
C GLU A 118 -11.78 -15.35 -9.36
N GLY A 119 -12.37 -14.73 -8.33
CA GLY A 119 -11.69 -13.74 -7.50
C GLY A 119 -10.55 -14.31 -6.69
N VAL A 120 -9.55 -13.48 -6.40
CA VAL A 120 -8.40 -13.81 -5.55
C VAL A 120 -8.47 -13.03 -4.25
N ALA A 121 -8.37 -13.74 -3.14
CA ALA A 121 -8.33 -13.18 -1.79
C ALA A 121 -6.91 -13.18 -1.21
N CYS A 122 -6.66 -12.25 -0.29
CA CYS A 122 -5.44 -12.22 0.50
C CYS A 122 -5.75 -12.00 1.98
N VAL A 123 -5.20 -12.84 2.84
CA VAL A 123 -5.19 -12.66 4.29
C VAL A 123 -3.83 -12.07 4.67
N ILE A 124 -3.83 -10.92 5.31
CA ILE A 124 -2.61 -10.21 5.72
C ILE A 124 -2.58 -10.08 7.24
N GLY A 125 -1.45 -10.44 7.86
CA GLY A 125 -1.25 -10.32 9.31
C GLY A 125 -1.63 -11.56 10.11
N HIS A 126 -1.90 -12.70 9.47
CA HIS A 126 -2.19 -13.96 10.15
C HIS A 126 -1.13 -15.04 9.83
N PRO A 127 -0.01 -15.09 10.57
CA PRO A 127 1.12 -15.98 10.24
C PRO A 127 0.79 -17.48 10.18
N GLY A 128 -0.25 -17.90 10.93
CA GLY A 128 -0.70 -19.30 10.96
C GLY A 128 -1.72 -19.67 9.90
N PHE A 129 -2.11 -18.74 9.02
CA PHE A 129 -3.07 -19.03 7.96
C PHE A 129 -2.39 -19.72 6.79
N ALA A 130 -2.84 -20.96 6.46
CA ALA A 130 -2.32 -21.71 5.34
C ALA A 130 -2.87 -21.19 4.01
N GLU A 131 -2.00 -20.92 3.05
CA GLU A 131 -2.41 -20.59 1.68
C GLU A 131 -3.20 -21.74 1.05
N ARG A 132 -4.12 -21.40 0.18
CA ARG A 132 -4.91 -22.36 -0.60
C ARG A 132 -5.28 -21.77 -1.95
N ALA A 133 -5.95 -22.56 -2.79
CA ALA A 133 -6.38 -22.08 -4.10
C ALA A 133 -7.15 -20.75 -4.00
N ARG A 134 -6.70 -19.75 -4.74
CA ARG A 134 -7.25 -18.38 -4.79
C ARG A 134 -7.16 -17.58 -3.46
N VAL A 135 -6.44 -18.07 -2.46
CA VAL A 135 -6.24 -17.37 -1.17
C VAL A 135 -4.76 -17.34 -0.82
N ARG A 136 -4.18 -16.16 -0.83
CA ARG A 136 -2.81 -15.90 -0.40
C ARG A 136 -2.74 -15.54 1.08
N SER A 137 -1.62 -15.85 1.71
CA SER A 137 -1.31 -15.44 3.08
C SER A 137 0.00 -14.65 3.07
N LEU A 138 -0.07 -13.35 3.30
CA LEU A 138 1.07 -12.46 3.12
C LEU A 138 1.30 -11.57 4.34
N THR A 139 2.51 -11.07 4.45
CA THR A 139 2.81 -9.90 5.29
C THR A 139 2.49 -8.61 4.52
N PRO A 140 2.34 -7.45 5.19
CA PRO A 140 2.19 -6.16 4.50
C PRO A 140 3.28 -5.91 3.46
N THR A 141 4.53 -6.24 3.81
CA THR A 141 5.70 -6.08 2.93
C THR A 141 5.60 -6.93 1.66
N LEU A 142 5.18 -8.19 1.79
CA LEU A 142 5.05 -9.11 0.64
C LEU A 142 3.81 -8.81 -0.22
N ALA A 143 2.83 -8.12 0.32
CA ALA A 143 1.65 -7.68 -0.41
C ALA A 143 1.90 -6.43 -1.28
N LYS A 144 3.03 -5.74 -1.07
CA LYS A 144 3.38 -4.55 -1.85
C LYS A 144 3.48 -4.87 -3.34
N GLY A 145 2.89 -4.00 -4.18
CA GLY A 145 2.86 -4.18 -5.62
C GLY A 145 1.84 -5.21 -6.13
N LEU A 146 1.19 -5.97 -5.23
CA LEU A 146 0.15 -6.93 -5.59
C LEU A 146 -1.25 -6.34 -5.45
N GLU A 147 -2.25 -7.02 -6.00
CA GLU A 147 -3.66 -6.61 -5.98
C GLU A 147 -4.54 -7.84 -5.76
N PHE A 148 -5.62 -7.67 -4.98
CA PHE A 148 -6.55 -8.73 -4.64
C PHE A 148 -7.98 -8.22 -4.64
N ASP A 149 -8.93 -9.05 -5.06
CA ASP A 149 -10.34 -8.68 -5.06
C ASP A 149 -10.87 -8.53 -3.62
N LEU A 150 -10.46 -9.43 -2.73
CA LEU A 150 -10.71 -9.34 -1.30
C LEU A 150 -9.40 -9.26 -0.53
N VAL A 151 -9.27 -8.28 0.35
CA VAL A 151 -8.23 -8.24 1.38
C VAL A 151 -8.86 -8.38 2.76
N ILE A 152 -8.34 -9.30 3.56
CA ILE A 152 -8.68 -9.48 4.97
C ILE A 152 -7.45 -9.15 5.80
N LEU A 153 -7.52 -8.07 6.57
CA LEU A 153 -6.47 -7.69 7.51
C LEU A 153 -6.78 -8.27 8.88
N VAL A 154 -5.80 -8.92 9.48
CA VAL A 154 -5.92 -9.44 10.85
C VAL A 154 -5.03 -8.62 11.77
N ASP A 155 -5.62 -8.04 12.80
CA ASP A 155 -4.96 -7.18 13.80
C ASP A 155 -4.02 -6.12 13.17
N PRO A 156 -4.49 -5.25 12.25
CA PRO A 156 -3.62 -4.31 11.55
C PRO A 156 -2.86 -3.38 12.49
N GLU A 157 -3.35 -3.16 13.70
CA GLU A 157 -2.65 -2.37 14.73
C GLU A 157 -1.33 -3.01 15.18
N ARG A 158 -1.14 -4.30 14.90
CA ARG A 158 0.11 -5.03 15.19
C ARG A 158 1.13 -4.98 14.05
N PHE A 159 0.86 -4.28 12.95
CA PHE A 159 1.83 -4.16 11.84
C PHE A 159 3.02 -3.26 12.17
N GLY A 160 3.05 -2.65 13.33
CA GLY A 160 4.11 -1.80 13.83
C GLY A 160 3.63 -0.42 14.23
N ASP A 161 4.56 0.35 14.80
CA ASP A 161 4.31 1.70 15.30
C ASP A 161 4.87 2.77 14.35
N GLY A 162 4.48 4.02 14.61
CA GLY A 162 5.01 5.19 13.89
C GLY A 162 4.72 5.16 12.39
N VAL A 163 5.64 5.73 11.60
CA VAL A 163 5.48 5.87 10.15
C VAL A 163 5.49 4.51 9.45
N GLU A 164 6.38 3.60 9.84
CA GLU A 164 6.47 2.27 9.22
C GLU A 164 5.18 1.48 9.39
N GLY A 165 4.65 1.43 10.62
CA GLY A 165 3.37 0.74 10.87
C GLY A 165 2.19 1.38 10.14
N ALA A 166 2.16 2.71 10.02
CA ALA A 166 1.12 3.40 9.26
C ALA A 166 1.22 3.10 7.76
N VAL A 167 2.43 3.07 7.21
CA VAL A 167 2.69 2.70 5.81
C VAL A 167 2.29 1.25 5.56
N ASP A 168 2.67 0.31 6.43
CA ASP A 168 2.33 -1.09 6.30
C ASP A 168 0.79 -1.30 6.33
N ARG A 169 0.07 -0.59 7.20
CA ARG A 169 -1.40 -0.60 7.23
C ARG A 169 -2.00 -0.02 5.96
N TYR A 170 -1.54 1.16 5.55
CA TYR A 170 -2.01 1.83 4.34
C TYR A 170 -1.78 0.98 3.09
N VAL A 171 -0.57 0.44 2.92
CA VAL A 171 -0.23 -0.45 1.80
C VAL A 171 -1.14 -1.67 1.80
N ALA A 172 -1.29 -2.36 2.94
CA ALA A 172 -2.12 -3.55 3.04
C ALA A 172 -3.59 -3.27 2.70
N MET A 173 -4.18 -2.18 3.20
CA MET A 173 -5.56 -1.76 2.89
C MET A 173 -5.74 -1.50 1.39
N THR A 174 -4.83 -0.75 0.79
CA THR A 174 -4.92 -0.34 -0.62
C THR A 174 -4.61 -1.45 -1.63
N ARG A 175 -4.31 -2.67 -1.17
CA ARG A 175 -4.24 -3.86 -2.03
C ARG A 175 -5.62 -4.38 -2.44
N ALA A 176 -6.68 -3.96 -1.74
CA ALA A 176 -8.06 -4.35 -2.05
C ALA A 176 -8.56 -3.61 -3.30
N THR A 177 -8.97 -4.36 -4.31
CA THR A 177 -9.56 -3.81 -5.54
C THR A 177 -11.09 -3.83 -5.52
N GLN A 178 -11.71 -4.61 -4.64
CA GLN A 178 -13.17 -4.67 -4.49
C GLN A 178 -13.63 -4.57 -3.04
N ARG A 179 -13.10 -5.40 -2.15
CA ARG A 179 -13.59 -5.50 -0.77
C ARG A 179 -12.44 -5.54 0.24
N LEU A 180 -12.60 -4.78 1.32
CA LEU A 180 -11.73 -4.80 2.49
C LEU A 180 -12.50 -5.30 3.71
N VAL A 181 -11.87 -6.21 4.46
CA VAL A 181 -12.33 -6.70 5.76
C VAL A 181 -11.22 -6.50 6.78
N ILE A 182 -11.55 -5.99 7.95
CA ILE A 182 -10.62 -5.79 9.06
C ILE A 182 -11.09 -6.65 10.24
N LEU A 183 -10.24 -7.57 10.67
CA LEU A 183 -10.51 -8.48 11.77
C LEU A 183 -9.64 -8.18 12.98
N THR A 184 -10.24 -8.26 14.16
CA THR A 184 -9.54 -8.06 15.44
C THR A 184 -9.66 -9.26 16.35
N SER A 185 -8.63 -9.57 17.09
CA SER A 185 -8.60 -10.61 18.13
C SER A 185 -9.56 -10.34 19.29
#